data_5460a1a30cce33a77b410286b22f8d69
#
_entry.id   5460a1a30cce33a77b410286b22f8d69
#
_cell.length_a   1.000
_cell.length_b   1.000
_cell.length_c   1.000
_cell.angle_alpha   90.00
_cell.angle_beta   90.00
_cell.angle_gamma   90.00
#
_symmetry.space_group_name_H-M   'P 1'
#
loop_
_entity.id
_entity.type
_entity.pdbx_description
1 polymer ?
#
loop_
_entity_poly.entity_id
_entity_poly.type
_entity_poly.pdbx_seq_one_letter_code
_entity_poly.pdbx_strand_id
1 'polypeptide(L)'
;MRIRTGRHYIAAMSRDLRPPVDILHYEIVQEQASALGRMGRALEQSLARLREFDAAHAPSEVPASMQSARRKLVLEAGHALWMFVVQREASGLRDSRHIMRTYNVPSEVQVCMGLAPAPSKPAS
;
A
#
# COMPACT_ATOMS: atom_id res chain seq x y z
N MET A 1 29.47 -11.91 44.21
CA MET A 1 29.36 -11.60 43.66
C MET A 1 29.15 -11.14 43.21
N ARG A 2 28.85 -11.17 43.33
CA ARG A 2 28.57 -10.94 42.77
C ARG A 2 28.25 -10.40 42.28
N ILE A 3 28.16 -10.38 42.40
CA ILE A 3 27.91 -10.00 41.81
C ILE A 3 27.69 -10.25 41.16
N ARG A 4 27.52 -10.68 41.24
CA ARG A 4 27.41 -10.90 40.50
C ARG A 4 26.63 -10.65 40.02
N THR A 5 26.05 -10.44 40.08
CA THR A 5 25.34 -10.13 39.50
C THR A 5 25.35 -9.23 38.62
N GLY A 6 25.13 -8.49 38.60
CA GLY A 6 25.20 -7.56 37.57
C GLY A 6 26.16 -7.90 36.54
N ARG A 7 27.19 -8.43 36.88
CA ARG A 7 28.13 -8.75 35.95
C ARG A 7 27.61 -9.72 34.94
N HIS A 8 26.78 -10.60 35.34
CA HIS A 8 26.22 -11.47 34.45
C HIS A 8 25.38 -10.88 33.45
N TYR A 9 24.50 -10.00 33.80
CA TYR A 9 23.61 -9.42 32.85
C TYR A 9 24.25 -8.54 31.89
N ILE A 10 25.18 -7.79 32.32
CA ILE A 10 25.88 -6.92 31.44
C ILE A 10 26.67 -7.69 30.45
N ALA A 11 27.22 -8.78 30.84
CA ALA A 11 27.97 -9.60 29.92
C ALA A 11 27.05 -10.18 28.87
N ALA A 12 25.89 -10.58 29.25
CA ALA A 12 24.97 -11.14 28.30
C ALA A 12 24.56 -10.12 27.28
N MET A 13 24.31 -8.93 27.70
CA MET A 13 23.91 -7.92 26.77
C MET A 13 25.02 -7.56 25.83
N SER A 14 26.24 -7.51 26.33
CA SER A 14 27.30 -7.15 25.46
C SER A 14 27.63 -8.25 24.48
N ARG A 15 27.37 -9.49 24.82
CA ARG A 15 27.65 -10.55 23.90
C ARG A 15 26.68 -10.56 22.76
N ASP A 16 25.44 -10.25 23.02
CA ASP A 16 24.46 -10.36 22.01
C ASP A 16 24.11 -8.97 21.52
N LEU A 17 24.67 -8.59 20.42
CA LEU A 17 24.40 -7.29 19.86
C LEU A 17 23.13 -7.24 19.05
N ARG A 18 22.48 -8.37 18.84
CA ARG A 18 21.24 -8.38 18.11
C ARG A 18 20.10 -8.08 19.04
N PRO A 19 19.08 -7.39 18.57
CA PRO A 19 17.91 -7.14 19.42
C PRO A 19 17.22 -8.44 19.76
N PRO A 20 16.51 -8.50 20.85
CA PRO A 20 15.72 -9.68 21.18
C PRO A 20 14.67 -9.94 20.10
N VAL A 21 14.24 -11.18 19.98
CA VAL A 21 13.25 -11.56 18.99
C VAL A 21 11.98 -10.75 19.12
N ASP A 22 11.55 -10.45 20.33
CA ASP A 22 10.35 -9.64 20.55
C ASP A 22 10.48 -8.28 19.92
N ILE A 23 11.63 -7.64 20.06
CA ILE A 23 11.85 -6.31 19.52
C ILE A 23 11.89 -6.37 17.99
N LEU A 24 12.55 -7.39 17.44
CA LEU A 24 12.57 -7.56 16.00
C LEU A 24 11.18 -7.77 15.45
N HIS A 25 10.40 -8.60 16.13
CA HIS A 25 9.04 -8.86 15.70
C HIS A 25 8.21 -7.58 15.74
N TYR A 26 8.36 -6.79 16.78
CA TYR A 26 7.65 -5.54 16.92
C TYR A 26 8.03 -4.57 15.80
N GLU A 27 9.30 -4.50 15.47
CA GLU A 27 9.76 -3.62 14.40
C GLU A 27 9.21 -4.05 13.05
N ILE A 28 9.13 -5.35 12.80
CA ILE A 28 8.56 -5.86 11.57
C ILE A 28 7.08 -5.51 11.47
N VAL A 29 6.35 -5.67 12.56
CA VAL A 29 4.93 -5.34 12.57
C VAL A 29 4.73 -3.84 12.36
N GLN A 30 5.58 -3.03 12.95
CA GLN A 30 5.50 -1.59 12.77
C GLN A 30 5.78 -1.20 11.33
N GLU A 31 6.75 -1.84 10.72
CA GLU A 31 7.07 -1.53 9.34
C GLU A 31 5.93 -1.96 8.40
N GLN A 32 5.32 -3.11 8.67
CA GLN A 32 4.18 -3.55 7.89
C GLN A 32 3.01 -2.58 8.03
N ALA A 33 2.76 -2.09 9.24
CA ALA A 33 1.69 -1.13 9.47
C ALA A 33 1.95 0.17 8.73
N SER A 34 3.20 0.63 8.72
CA SER A 34 3.57 1.84 8.00
C SER A 34 3.39 1.67 6.50
N ALA A 35 3.79 0.53 5.98
CA ALA A 35 3.62 0.25 4.55
C ALA A 35 2.15 0.21 4.17
N LEU A 36 1.32 -0.44 5.00
CA LEU A 36 -0.11 -0.48 4.74
C LEU A 36 -0.71 0.92 4.76
N GLY A 37 -0.28 1.75 5.70
CA GLY A 37 -0.76 3.12 5.77
C GLY A 37 -0.43 3.90 4.51
N ARG A 38 0.80 3.77 4.02
CA ARG A 38 1.22 4.46 2.80
C ARG A 38 0.42 4.00 1.59
N MET A 39 0.21 2.69 1.49
CA MET A 39 -0.51 2.14 0.35
C MET A 39 -1.99 2.50 0.38
N GLY A 40 -2.59 2.53 1.58
CA GLY A 40 -3.97 2.95 1.71
C GLY A 40 -4.16 4.41 1.32
N ARG A 41 -3.24 5.27 1.71
CA ARG A 41 -3.30 6.68 1.33
C ARG A 41 -3.12 6.86 -0.18
N ALA A 42 -2.22 6.08 -0.77
CA ALA A 42 -2.02 6.14 -2.22
C ALA A 42 -3.32 5.75 -2.96
N LEU A 43 -3.99 4.72 -2.47
CA LEU A 43 -5.26 4.31 -3.06
C LEU A 43 -6.30 5.42 -2.90
N GLU A 44 -6.41 5.99 -1.71
CA GLU A 44 -7.37 7.08 -1.49
C GLU A 44 -7.11 8.24 -2.43
N GLN A 45 -5.86 8.61 -2.60
CA GLN A 45 -5.51 9.73 -3.47
C GLN A 45 -5.82 9.44 -4.92
N SER A 46 -5.55 8.22 -5.37
CA SER A 46 -5.85 7.83 -6.74
C SER A 46 -7.35 7.83 -7.00
N LEU A 47 -8.12 7.31 -6.06
CA LEU A 47 -9.58 7.31 -6.21
C LEU A 47 -10.14 8.72 -6.14
N ALA A 48 -9.55 9.59 -5.32
CA ALA A 48 -10.01 10.97 -5.25
C ALA A 48 -9.77 11.69 -6.57
N ARG A 49 -8.62 11.46 -7.20
CA ARG A 49 -8.35 12.09 -8.50
C ARG A 49 -9.36 11.64 -9.55
N LEU A 50 -9.70 10.37 -9.54
CA LEU A 50 -10.68 9.85 -10.48
C LEU A 50 -12.06 10.47 -10.23
N ARG A 51 -12.44 10.56 -8.97
CA ARG A 51 -13.74 11.16 -8.62
C ARG A 51 -13.79 12.64 -9.00
N GLU A 52 -12.67 13.35 -8.81
CA GLU A 52 -12.61 14.75 -9.19
C GLU A 52 -12.74 14.94 -10.70
N PHE A 53 -12.09 14.04 -11.45
CA PHE A 53 -12.23 14.07 -12.89
C PHE A 53 -13.69 13.87 -13.28
N ASP A 54 -14.33 12.88 -12.70
CA ASP A 54 -15.72 12.56 -13.06
C ASP A 54 -16.68 13.67 -12.62
N ALA A 55 -16.38 14.32 -11.52
CA ALA A 55 -17.21 15.43 -11.08
C ALA A 55 -17.09 16.64 -11.99
N ALA A 56 -15.93 16.80 -12.63
CA ALA A 56 -15.71 17.93 -13.51
C ALA A 56 -16.17 17.69 -14.94
N HIS A 57 -16.47 16.43 -15.31
CA HIS A 57 -16.82 16.10 -16.68
C HIS A 57 -18.00 15.14 -16.70
N ALA A 58 -19.06 15.51 -17.38
CA ALA A 58 -20.15 14.56 -17.56
C ALA A 58 -19.65 13.46 -18.47
N PRO A 59 -20.00 12.19 -18.19
CA PRO A 59 -19.48 11.08 -18.97
C PRO A 59 -19.76 11.19 -20.46
N SER A 60 -20.90 11.75 -20.83
CA SER A 60 -21.26 11.85 -22.23
C SER A 60 -20.54 13.00 -22.92
N GLU A 61 -19.87 13.83 -22.17
CA GLU A 61 -19.21 15.02 -22.72
C GLU A 61 -17.70 14.92 -22.72
N VAL A 62 -17.16 13.76 -22.39
CA VAL A 62 -15.71 13.60 -22.33
C VAL A 62 -15.19 13.37 -23.74
N PRO A 63 -14.41 14.28 -24.28
CA PRO A 63 -13.86 14.07 -25.62
C PRO A 63 -12.81 12.96 -25.59
N ALA A 64 -12.48 12.44 -26.76
CA ALA A 64 -11.55 11.33 -26.84
C ALA A 64 -10.22 11.61 -26.15
N SER A 65 -9.73 12.83 -26.24
CA SER A 65 -8.47 13.18 -25.60
C SER A 65 -8.57 13.11 -24.09
N MET A 66 -9.75 13.44 -23.55
CA MET A 66 -9.95 13.39 -22.13
C MET A 66 -10.26 11.97 -21.67
N GLN A 67 -10.77 11.13 -22.55
CA GLN A 67 -10.99 9.73 -22.20
C GLN A 67 -9.68 9.02 -21.96
N SER A 68 -8.66 9.38 -22.71
CA SER A 68 -7.32 8.83 -22.48
C SER A 68 -6.80 9.25 -21.11
N ALA A 69 -7.01 10.50 -20.73
CA ALA A 69 -6.62 10.98 -19.41
C ALA A 69 -7.39 10.25 -18.31
N ARG A 70 -8.68 10.04 -18.51
CA ARG A 70 -9.48 9.33 -17.53
C ARG A 70 -9.01 7.87 -17.38
N ARG A 71 -8.71 7.23 -18.49
CA ARG A 71 -8.23 5.86 -18.42
C ARG A 71 -6.94 5.75 -17.64
N LYS A 72 -6.07 6.73 -17.78
CA LYS A 72 -4.84 6.75 -17.02
C LYS A 72 -5.14 6.80 -15.52
N LEU A 73 -6.12 7.61 -15.11
CA LEU A 73 -6.51 7.69 -13.71
C LEU A 73 -7.08 6.37 -13.20
N VAL A 74 -7.87 5.69 -14.03
CA VAL A 74 -8.41 4.39 -13.67
C VAL A 74 -7.28 3.37 -13.49
N LEU A 75 -6.30 3.38 -14.38
CA LEU A 75 -5.18 2.45 -14.28
C LEU A 75 -4.30 2.75 -13.07
N GLU A 76 -4.12 4.03 -12.76
CA GLU A 76 -3.35 4.41 -11.58
C GLU A 76 -4.04 3.95 -10.31
N ALA A 77 -5.36 4.09 -10.25
CA ALA A 77 -6.10 3.62 -9.09
C ALA A 77 -6.05 2.10 -9.00
N GLY A 78 -6.15 1.42 -10.13
CA GLY A 78 -6.05 -0.04 -10.15
C GLY A 78 -4.69 -0.52 -9.68
N HIS A 79 -3.64 0.18 -10.06
CA HIS A 79 -2.29 -0.15 -9.61
C HIS A 79 -2.15 0.07 -8.11
N ALA A 80 -2.65 1.20 -7.60
CA ALA A 80 -2.59 1.48 -6.17
C ALA A 80 -3.39 0.45 -5.37
N LEU A 81 -4.53 0.03 -5.90
CA LEU A 81 -5.34 -1.01 -5.29
C LEU A 81 -4.57 -2.33 -5.23
N TRP A 82 -3.94 -2.70 -6.34
CA TRP A 82 -3.19 -3.95 -6.41
C TRP A 82 -2.05 -3.95 -5.39
N MET A 83 -1.31 -2.87 -5.31
CA MET A 83 -0.20 -2.77 -4.36
C MET A 83 -0.70 -2.92 -2.93
N PHE A 84 -1.85 -2.30 -2.62
CA PHE A 84 -2.41 -2.37 -1.28
C PHE A 84 -2.87 -3.80 -0.95
N VAL A 85 -3.55 -4.45 -1.90
CA VAL A 85 -4.01 -5.82 -1.70
C VAL A 85 -2.83 -6.77 -1.48
N VAL A 86 -1.78 -6.62 -2.29
CA VAL A 86 -0.60 -7.46 -2.16
C VAL A 86 0.06 -7.25 -0.79
N GLN A 87 0.17 -6.00 -0.36
CA GLN A 87 0.78 -5.71 0.93
C GLN A 87 -0.05 -6.27 2.08
N ARG A 88 -1.37 -6.19 1.96
CA ARG A 88 -2.25 -6.75 2.98
C ARG A 88 -2.10 -8.27 3.05
N GLU A 89 -2.05 -8.92 1.91
CA GLU A 89 -1.88 -10.36 1.88
C GLU A 89 -0.53 -10.77 2.46
N ALA A 90 0.49 -10.02 2.16
CA ALA A 90 1.82 -10.28 2.71
C ALA A 90 1.83 -10.11 4.23
N SER A 91 0.92 -9.32 4.76
CA SER A 91 0.79 -9.11 6.19
C SER A 91 -0.24 -10.04 6.83
N GLY A 92 -0.76 -10.99 6.08
CA GLY A 92 -1.72 -11.97 6.61
C GLY A 92 -3.18 -11.54 6.51
N LEU A 93 -3.49 -10.42 5.88
CA LEU A 93 -4.86 -9.92 5.78
C LEU A 93 -5.39 -10.25 4.40
N ARG A 94 -6.23 -11.26 4.31
CA ARG A 94 -6.58 -11.81 3.01
C ARG A 94 -7.93 -11.42 2.46
N ASP A 95 -8.75 -10.71 3.22
CA ASP A 95 -10.08 -10.35 2.74
C ASP A 95 -10.02 -9.05 1.95
N SER A 96 -9.79 -9.14 0.66
CA SER A 96 -9.71 -7.96 -0.18
C SER A 96 -11.06 -7.31 -0.41
N ARG A 97 -12.17 -8.06 -0.22
CA ARG A 97 -13.49 -7.45 -0.38
C ARG A 97 -13.72 -6.35 0.65
N HIS A 98 -13.11 -6.49 1.81
CA HIS A 98 -13.19 -5.44 2.83
C HIS A 98 -12.64 -4.12 2.29
N ILE A 99 -11.54 -4.17 1.55
CA ILE A 99 -10.97 -2.97 0.95
C ILE A 99 -11.91 -2.38 -0.08
N MET A 100 -12.49 -3.22 -0.91
CA MET A 100 -13.39 -2.72 -1.95
C MET A 100 -14.55 -1.95 -1.36
N ARG A 101 -15.08 -2.44 -0.25
CA ARG A 101 -16.19 -1.76 0.43
C ARG A 101 -15.73 -0.53 1.18
N THR A 102 -14.64 -0.65 1.92
CA THR A 102 -14.16 0.45 2.76
C THR A 102 -13.79 1.67 1.94
N TYR A 103 -13.15 1.45 0.81
CA TYR A 103 -12.70 2.56 -0.03
C TYR A 103 -13.68 2.85 -1.16
N ASN A 104 -14.78 2.13 -1.21
CA ASN A 104 -15.82 2.32 -2.23
C ASN A 104 -15.18 2.30 -3.63
N VAL A 105 -14.47 1.23 -3.91
CA VAL A 105 -13.71 1.12 -5.15
C VAL A 105 -14.64 0.84 -6.32
N PRO A 106 -14.62 1.65 -7.38
CA PRO A 106 -15.47 1.40 -8.54
C PRO A 106 -15.11 0.08 -9.21
N SER A 107 -16.10 -0.56 -9.83
CA SER A 107 -15.89 -1.83 -10.53
C SER A 107 -14.83 -1.73 -11.59
N GLU A 108 -14.80 -0.64 -12.33
CA GLU A 108 -13.82 -0.51 -13.41
C GLU A 108 -12.40 -0.46 -12.87
N VAL A 109 -12.22 0.06 -11.66
CA VAL A 109 -10.90 0.06 -11.02
C VAL A 109 -10.56 -1.34 -10.56
N GLN A 110 -11.53 -2.06 -10.02
CA GLN A 110 -11.32 -3.44 -9.60
C GLN A 110 -10.90 -4.33 -10.76
N VAL A 111 -11.53 -4.13 -11.91
CA VAL A 111 -11.22 -4.90 -13.11
C VAL A 111 -9.78 -4.62 -13.56
N CYS A 112 -9.29 -3.44 -13.34
CA CYS A 112 -7.93 -3.08 -13.73
C CYS A 112 -6.89 -3.45 -12.69
N MET A 113 -7.31 -4.01 -11.57
CA MET A 113 -6.36 -4.39 -10.53
C MET A 113 -5.41 -5.45 -11.11
N GLY A 114 -4.14 -5.22 -10.98
CA GLY A 114 -3.17 -6.14 -11.55
C GLY A 114 -2.70 -5.77 -12.95
N LEU A 115 -3.40 -4.86 -13.61
CA LEU A 115 -2.91 -4.37 -14.88
C LEU A 115 -2.02 -3.19 -14.58
N ALA A 116 -0.75 -3.33 -14.84
CA ALA A 116 0.17 -2.22 -14.60
C ALA A 116 -0.16 -1.12 -15.56
N PRO A 117 -0.08 0.12 -15.15
CA PRO A 117 -0.15 1.22 -16.08
C PRO A 117 0.97 1.04 -17.06
N ALA A 118 0.78 1.45 -18.26
CA ALA A 118 1.83 1.33 -19.23
C ALA A 118 3.04 1.98 -18.68
N PRO A 119 4.15 1.33 -18.67
CA PRO A 119 5.32 1.86 -18.10
C PRO A 119 5.67 3.03 -18.92
N SER A 120 6.03 4.02 -18.28
CA SER A 120 6.45 5.11 -18.96
C SER A 120 7.62 4.63 -19.64
N LYS A 121 7.57 4.47 -20.85
CA LYS A 121 8.47 3.94 -21.48
C LYS A 121 9.49 4.76 -21.61
N PRO A 122 10.50 4.49 -21.20
CA PRO A 122 11.59 5.20 -21.48
C PRO A 122 11.60 5.12 -22.89
N ALA A 123 11.77 6.09 -23.40
CA ALA A 123 11.82 6.12 -24.67
C ALA A 123 12.71 5.16 -25.08
N SER A 124 12.52 4.33 -25.48
CA SER A 124 13.50 3.46 -25.82
C SER A 124 13.80 3.53 -27.15
#